data_7ef88853b949c5633c1cdbfcebb422d1
#
_entry.id   7ef88853b949c5633c1cdbfcebb422d1
#
_cell.length_a   1.000
_cell.length_b   1.000
_cell.length_c   1.000
_cell.angle_alpha   90.00
_cell.angle_beta   90.00
_cell.angle_gamma   90.00
#
_symmetry.space_group_name_H-M   'P 1'
#
loop_
_entity.id
_entity.type
_entity.pdbx_description
1 polymer ?
#
loop_
_entity_poly.entity_id
_entity_poly.type
_entity_poly.pdbx_seq_one_letter_code
_entity_poly.pdbx_strand_id
1 'polypeptide(L)'
;MNTDFNYSSVASLIQAAEKNNLPVSALVLSQQAQQIELDEKTVYEKMASNFQVMKECIEPGCDEHLKSTSGLTGGDAFKLRRYSESGKSLTGSFLSGALYRALAVSELNASMGRIVAAPTAGSCGILPA
;
A
#
# COMPACT_ATOMS: atom_id res chain seq x y z
N MET A 1 -17.95 -22.37 18.88
CA MET A 1 -16.82 -21.85 19.66
C MET A 1 -16.62 -20.42 19.27
N ASN A 2 -16.91 -19.48 20.16
CA ASN A 2 -16.58 -18.07 19.89
C ASN A 2 -15.07 -17.92 20.08
N THR A 3 -14.32 -17.95 18.99
CA THR A 3 -12.88 -17.70 19.01
C THR A 3 -12.71 -16.21 19.19
N ASP A 4 -12.25 -15.78 20.35
CA ASP A 4 -11.99 -14.39 20.64
C ASP A 4 -10.69 -13.99 19.91
N PHE A 5 -10.83 -13.31 18.77
CA PHE A 5 -9.72 -12.80 17.96
C PHE A 5 -9.31 -11.37 18.34
N ASN A 6 -9.78 -10.85 19.47
CA ASN A 6 -9.48 -9.49 19.90
C ASN A 6 -8.02 -9.34 20.36
N TYR A 7 -7.38 -8.32 19.85
CA TYR A 7 -6.03 -7.89 20.25
C TYR A 7 -5.94 -6.37 20.29
N SER A 8 -5.15 -5.84 21.21
CA SER A 8 -4.94 -4.40 21.39
C SER A 8 -3.47 -3.97 21.24
N SER A 9 -2.58 -4.94 21.05
CA SER A 9 -1.14 -4.72 20.89
C SER A 9 -0.53 -5.80 20.00
N VAL A 10 0.67 -5.56 19.49
CA VAL A 10 1.44 -6.58 18.74
C VAL A 10 1.68 -7.83 19.57
N ALA A 11 1.98 -7.66 20.86
CA ALA A 11 2.19 -8.81 21.75
C ALA A 11 0.92 -9.67 21.89
N SER A 12 -0.26 -9.04 22.09
CA SER A 12 -1.52 -9.76 22.18
C SER A 12 -1.95 -10.39 20.85
N LEU A 13 -1.59 -9.77 19.71
CA LEU A 13 -1.80 -10.34 18.38
C LEU A 13 -0.99 -11.63 18.20
N ILE A 14 0.29 -11.64 18.59
CA ILE A 14 1.14 -12.84 18.52
C ILE A 14 0.60 -13.93 19.42
N GLN A 15 0.26 -13.60 20.66
CA GLN A 15 -0.33 -14.57 21.60
C GLN A 15 -1.66 -15.18 21.08
N ALA A 16 -2.51 -14.36 20.46
CA ALA A 16 -3.75 -14.84 19.86
C ALA A 16 -3.47 -15.78 18.67
N ALA A 17 -2.48 -15.45 17.83
CA ALA A 17 -2.07 -16.30 16.72
C ALA A 17 -1.53 -17.66 17.20
N GLU A 18 -0.64 -17.66 18.18
CA GLU A 18 -0.08 -18.88 18.80
C GLU A 18 -1.16 -19.74 19.46
N LYS A 19 -2.03 -19.12 20.28
CA LYS A 19 -3.13 -19.80 20.97
C LYS A 19 -4.07 -20.51 20.00
N ASN A 20 -4.34 -19.91 18.86
CA ASN A 20 -5.24 -20.48 17.86
C ASN A 20 -4.50 -21.31 16.78
N ASN A 21 -3.18 -21.43 16.88
CA ASN A 21 -2.33 -22.10 15.89
C ASN A 21 -2.60 -21.61 14.45
N LEU A 22 -2.72 -20.28 14.31
CA LEU A 22 -2.99 -19.61 13.04
C LEU A 22 -1.85 -18.64 12.72
N PRO A 23 -1.51 -18.48 11.43
CA PRO A 23 -0.65 -17.36 11.03
C PRO A 23 -1.38 -16.02 11.29
N VAL A 24 -0.61 -14.97 11.57
CA VAL A 24 -1.16 -13.62 11.85
C VAL A 24 -2.12 -13.15 10.74
N SER A 25 -1.79 -13.45 9.48
CA SER A 25 -2.63 -13.09 8.33
C SER A 25 -4.02 -13.72 8.37
N ALA A 26 -4.12 -15.01 8.75
CA ALA A 26 -5.39 -15.70 8.87
C ALA A 26 -6.22 -15.17 10.06
N LEU A 27 -5.55 -14.93 11.20
CA LEU A 27 -6.22 -14.37 12.37
C LEU A 27 -6.78 -12.98 12.09
N VAL A 28 -6.01 -12.10 11.45
CA VAL A 28 -6.46 -10.74 11.06
C VAL A 28 -7.62 -10.81 10.06
N LEU A 29 -7.56 -11.73 9.08
CA LEU A 29 -8.63 -11.94 8.11
C LEU A 29 -9.93 -12.36 8.78
N SER A 30 -9.86 -13.35 9.68
CA SER A 30 -11.04 -13.84 10.42
C SER A 30 -11.63 -12.77 11.33
N GLN A 31 -10.78 -12.01 12.05
CA GLN A 31 -11.23 -10.90 12.87
C GLN A 31 -11.93 -9.82 12.04
N GLN A 32 -11.32 -9.42 10.93
CA GLN A 32 -11.91 -8.40 10.04
C GLN A 32 -13.24 -8.86 9.47
N ALA A 33 -13.34 -10.13 9.04
CA ALA A 33 -14.55 -10.72 8.53
C ALA A 33 -15.70 -10.67 9.58
N GLN A 34 -15.38 -10.99 10.82
CA GLN A 34 -16.34 -10.91 11.93
C GLN A 34 -16.77 -9.47 12.22
N GLN A 35 -15.83 -8.51 12.25
CA GLN A 35 -16.12 -7.11 12.56
C GLN A 35 -17.04 -6.44 11.53
N ILE A 36 -16.91 -6.81 10.26
CA ILE A 36 -17.70 -6.20 9.17
C ILE A 36 -18.85 -7.11 8.70
N GLU A 37 -19.07 -8.22 9.41
CA GLU A 37 -20.15 -9.18 9.13
C GLU A 37 -20.14 -9.71 7.68
N LEU A 38 -18.94 -10.00 7.15
CA LEU A 38 -18.73 -10.58 5.83
C LEU A 38 -17.97 -11.91 5.95
N ASP A 39 -18.05 -12.74 4.92
CA ASP A 39 -17.23 -13.94 4.82
C ASP A 39 -15.75 -13.59 4.49
N GLU A 40 -14.83 -14.44 4.92
CA GLU A 40 -13.38 -14.24 4.74
C GLU A 40 -12.98 -14.11 3.26
N LYS A 41 -13.63 -14.84 2.37
CA LYS A 41 -13.36 -14.79 0.94
C LYS A 41 -13.68 -13.41 0.38
N THR A 42 -14.84 -12.86 0.72
CA THR A 42 -15.25 -11.50 0.30
C THR A 42 -14.27 -10.43 0.83
N VAL A 43 -13.82 -10.56 2.08
CA VAL A 43 -12.82 -9.64 2.67
C VAL A 43 -11.50 -9.73 1.91
N TYR A 44 -11.03 -10.95 1.64
CA TYR A 44 -9.81 -11.19 0.89
C TYR A 44 -9.87 -10.62 -0.53
N GLU A 45 -10.98 -10.85 -1.25
CA GLU A 45 -11.19 -10.34 -2.61
C GLU A 45 -11.21 -8.81 -2.66
N LYS A 46 -11.81 -8.15 -1.68
CA LYS A 46 -11.75 -6.68 -1.54
C LYS A 46 -10.32 -6.18 -1.34
N MET A 47 -9.56 -6.85 -0.47
CA MET A 47 -8.15 -6.49 -0.25
C MET A 47 -7.30 -6.75 -1.51
N ALA A 48 -7.51 -7.86 -2.21
CA ALA A 48 -6.83 -8.16 -3.46
C ALA A 48 -7.12 -7.10 -4.54
N SER A 49 -8.38 -6.64 -4.63
CA SER A 49 -8.76 -5.54 -5.52
C SER A 49 -8.07 -4.23 -5.16
N ASN A 50 -8.00 -3.88 -3.87
CA ASN A 50 -7.27 -2.71 -3.40
C ASN A 50 -5.78 -2.80 -3.73
N PHE A 51 -5.17 -3.97 -3.52
CA PHE A 51 -3.77 -4.20 -3.86
C PHE A 51 -3.50 -4.07 -5.37
N GLN A 52 -4.45 -4.51 -6.20
CA GLN A 52 -4.35 -4.31 -7.65
C GLN A 52 -4.33 -2.81 -8.00
N VAL A 53 -5.21 -2.00 -7.41
CA VAL A 53 -5.19 -0.54 -7.59
C VAL A 53 -3.87 0.07 -7.11
N MET A 54 -3.32 -0.39 -5.98
CA MET A 54 -2.01 0.06 -5.49
C MET A 54 -0.89 -0.17 -6.51
N LYS A 55 -0.91 -1.30 -7.25
CA LYS A 55 0.05 -1.56 -8.32
C LYS A 55 -0.20 -0.71 -9.56
N GLU A 56 -1.45 -0.56 -9.94
CA GLU A 56 -1.85 0.16 -11.16
C GLU A 56 -1.61 1.67 -11.07
N CYS A 57 -1.61 2.26 -9.87
CA CYS A 57 -1.39 3.70 -9.70
C CYS A 57 0.06 4.15 -9.90
N ILE A 58 1.04 3.23 -9.99
CA ILE A 58 2.46 3.57 -10.15
C ILE A 58 2.74 4.15 -11.54
N GLU A 59 2.27 3.49 -12.61
CA GLU A 59 2.55 3.92 -13.98
C GLU A 59 2.00 5.32 -14.31
N PRO A 60 0.72 5.62 -14.07
CA PRO A 60 0.21 6.97 -14.29
C PRO A 60 0.86 8.02 -13.38
N GLY A 61 1.32 7.63 -12.18
CA GLY A 61 2.09 8.51 -11.30
C GLY A 61 3.50 8.82 -11.80
N CYS A 62 4.04 8.01 -12.72
CA CYS A 62 5.32 8.24 -13.38
C CYS A 62 5.21 9.00 -14.72
N ASP A 63 4.11 9.68 -14.99
CA ASP A 63 3.97 10.49 -16.20
C ASP A 63 4.80 11.77 -16.09
N GLU A 64 5.58 12.09 -17.14
CA GLU A 64 6.41 13.29 -17.21
C GLU A 64 5.61 14.59 -17.09
N HIS A 65 4.39 14.59 -17.58
CA HIS A 65 3.52 15.76 -17.63
C HIS A 65 2.53 15.85 -16.49
N LEU A 66 2.56 14.87 -15.58
CA LEU A 66 1.67 14.86 -14.41
C LEU A 66 1.90 16.11 -13.57
N LYS A 67 0.82 16.79 -13.21
CA LYS A 67 0.82 17.95 -12.33
C LYS A 67 -0.22 17.80 -11.23
N SER A 68 0.14 18.24 -10.03
CA SER A 68 -0.81 18.41 -8.95
C SER A 68 -1.89 19.42 -9.31
N THR A 69 -3.03 19.38 -8.64
CA THR A 69 -4.13 20.35 -8.83
C THR A 69 -3.69 21.80 -8.62
N SER A 70 -2.69 22.05 -7.79
CA SER A 70 -2.10 23.36 -7.57
C SER A 70 -1.11 23.78 -8.67
N GLY A 71 -0.65 22.84 -9.50
CA GLY A 71 0.39 23.04 -10.52
C GLY A 71 1.82 23.15 -9.95
N LEU A 72 1.98 23.06 -8.63
CA LEU A 72 3.29 23.29 -7.98
C LEU A 72 4.22 22.07 -8.00
N THR A 73 3.66 20.86 -8.05
CA THR A 73 4.42 19.60 -8.00
C THR A 73 4.01 18.66 -9.13
N GLY A 74 4.89 17.70 -9.45
CA GLY A 74 4.64 16.62 -10.41
C GLY A 74 5.78 16.43 -11.41
N GLY A 75 5.93 15.21 -11.89
CA GLY A 75 6.98 14.77 -12.81
C GLY A 75 8.31 14.40 -12.13
N ASP A 76 8.40 14.46 -10.81
CA ASP A 76 9.62 14.09 -10.08
C ASP A 76 9.76 12.58 -9.95
N ALA A 77 8.65 11.85 -9.83
CA ALA A 77 8.65 10.40 -9.90
C ALA A 77 9.20 9.89 -11.24
N PHE A 78 8.82 10.50 -12.35
CA PHE A 78 9.36 10.20 -13.68
C PHE A 78 10.86 10.42 -13.75
N LYS A 79 11.36 11.57 -13.28
CA LYS A 79 12.80 11.88 -13.27
C LYS A 79 13.57 10.89 -12.40
N LEU A 80 13.04 10.56 -11.22
CA LEU A 80 13.67 9.62 -10.30
C LEU A 80 13.69 8.19 -10.87
N ARG A 81 12.62 7.76 -11.54
CA ARG A 81 12.58 6.50 -12.28
C ARG A 81 13.68 6.43 -13.33
N ARG A 82 13.77 7.44 -14.20
CA ARG A 82 14.81 7.52 -15.22
C ARG A 82 16.22 7.51 -14.64
N TYR A 83 16.43 8.23 -13.54
CA TYR A 83 17.71 8.20 -12.83
C TYR A 83 18.03 6.81 -12.27
N SER A 84 17.04 6.13 -11.67
CA SER A 84 17.19 4.77 -11.18
C SER A 84 17.56 3.80 -12.31
N GLU A 85 16.88 3.87 -13.45
CA GLU A 85 17.10 3.02 -14.63
C GLU A 85 18.46 3.28 -15.31
N SER A 86 19.04 4.46 -15.13
CA SER A 86 20.37 4.78 -15.69
C SER A 86 21.53 4.03 -15.02
N GLY A 87 21.30 3.34 -13.91
CA GLY A 87 22.32 2.63 -13.14
C GLY A 87 23.26 3.53 -12.34
N LYS A 88 23.05 4.86 -12.35
CA LYS A 88 23.88 5.85 -11.65
C LYS A 88 23.39 6.19 -10.25
N SER A 89 22.32 5.54 -9.79
CA SER A 89 21.73 5.83 -8.48
C SER A 89 22.70 5.52 -7.34
N LEU A 90 22.93 6.51 -6.47
CA LEU A 90 23.77 6.37 -5.27
C LEU A 90 23.18 5.38 -4.25
N THR A 91 21.87 5.18 -4.26
CA THR A 91 21.15 4.29 -3.33
C THR A 91 20.98 2.86 -3.85
N GLY A 92 21.48 2.58 -5.06
CA GLY A 92 21.26 1.32 -5.76
C GLY A 92 19.84 1.17 -6.31
N SER A 93 19.62 0.14 -7.12
CA SER A 93 18.35 -0.07 -7.84
C SER A 93 17.18 -0.40 -6.91
N PHE A 94 17.43 -1.12 -5.82
CA PHE A 94 16.38 -1.51 -4.89
C PHE A 94 15.74 -0.31 -4.19
N LEU A 95 16.55 0.51 -3.51
CA LEU A 95 16.03 1.66 -2.78
C LEU A 95 15.50 2.76 -3.71
N SER A 96 16.20 3.05 -4.82
CA SER A 96 15.69 4.02 -5.79
C SER A 96 14.38 3.53 -6.45
N GLY A 97 14.22 2.21 -6.62
CA GLY A 97 12.99 1.59 -7.08
C GLY A 97 11.81 1.84 -6.13
N ALA A 98 12.02 1.64 -4.84
CA ALA A 98 11.01 1.94 -3.82
C ALA A 98 10.68 3.44 -3.78
N LEU A 99 11.70 4.29 -3.81
CA LEU A 99 11.52 5.75 -3.75
C LEU A 99 10.67 6.31 -4.90
N TYR A 100 10.98 5.94 -6.17
CA TYR A 100 10.20 6.48 -7.27
C TYR A 100 8.75 5.96 -7.28
N ARG A 101 8.51 4.70 -6.86
CA ARG A 101 7.15 4.17 -6.76
C ARG A 101 6.33 4.89 -5.68
N ALA A 102 6.91 5.08 -4.49
CA ALA A 102 6.26 5.84 -3.43
C ALA A 102 5.93 7.27 -3.89
N LEU A 103 6.87 7.93 -4.56
CA LEU A 103 6.68 9.28 -5.09
C LEU A 103 5.61 9.31 -6.19
N ALA A 104 5.59 8.33 -7.09
CA ALA A 104 4.59 8.21 -8.15
C ALA A 104 3.16 8.17 -7.59
N VAL A 105 2.93 7.35 -6.55
CA VAL A 105 1.61 7.28 -5.91
C VAL A 105 1.25 8.60 -5.23
N SER A 106 2.21 9.27 -4.60
CA SER A 106 2.00 10.58 -3.97
C SER A 106 1.69 11.67 -5.00
N GLU A 107 2.37 11.70 -6.14
CA GLU A 107 2.11 12.65 -7.23
C GLU A 107 0.75 12.40 -7.89
N LEU A 108 0.40 11.12 -8.10
CA LEU A 108 -0.91 10.75 -8.60
C LEU A 108 -2.04 11.20 -7.65
N ASN A 109 -1.85 11.01 -6.33
CA ASN A 109 -2.79 11.51 -5.33
C ASN A 109 -2.93 13.03 -5.38
N ALA A 110 -1.82 13.76 -5.50
CA ALA A 110 -1.82 15.23 -5.60
C ALA A 110 -2.48 15.77 -6.89
N SER A 111 -2.54 14.94 -7.92
CA SER A 111 -3.25 15.21 -9.19
C SER A 111 -4.71 14.75 -9.20
N MET A 112 -5.26 14.30 -8.05
CA MET A 112 -6.60 13.74 -7.91
C MET A 112 -6.81 12.41 -8.64
N GLY A 113 -5.73 11.68 -8.91
CA GLY A 113 -5.80 10.34 -9.47
C GLY A 113 -6.28 9.29 -8.46
N ARG A 114 -6.66 8.12 -8.96
CA ARG A 114 -7.15 7.02 -8.11
C ARG A 114 -6.00 6.35 -7.37
N ILE A 115 -6.06 6.35 -6.04
CA ILE A 115 -5.13 5.65 -5.14
C ILE A 115 -5.92 4.88 -4.07
N VAL A 116 -5.23 4.05 -3.32
CA VAL A 116 -5.76 3.43 -2.09
C VAL A 116 -5.10 4.07 -0.88
N ALA A 117 -5.90 4.64 0.02
CA ALA A 117 -5.41 5.12 1.30
C ALA A 117 -4.99 3.95 2.20
N ALA A 118 -3.75 3.96 2.72
CA ALA A 118 -3.22 2.86 3.52
C ALA A 118 -2.25 3.36 4.62
N PRO A 119 -2.71 3.69 5.83
CA PRO A 119 -4.11 3.90 6.26
C PRO A 119 -4.67 5.27 5.86
N THR A 120 -3.85 6.20 5.39
CA THR A 120 -4.23 7.56 4.98
C THR A 120 -3.80 7.84 3.55
N ALA A 121 -4.37 8.88 2.94
CA ALA A 121 -3.93 9.36 1.63
C ALA A 121 -2.46 9.82 1.64
N GLY A 122 -1.98 10.39 2.77
CA GLY A 122 -0.58 10.81 2.90
C GLY A 122 0.44 9.66 2.96
N SER A 123 0.00 8.45 3.31
CA SER A 123 0.83 7.24 3.37
C SER A 123 0.55 6.24 2.22
N CYS A 124 -0.20 6.66 1.21
CA CYS A 124 -0.64 5.79 0.11
C CYS A 124 0.50 5.16 -0.70
N GLY A 125 1.69 5.77 -0.70
CA GLY A 125 2.86 5.28 -1.42
C GLY A 125 3.68 4.20 -0.70
N ILE A 126 3.43 3.95 0.60
CA ILE A 126 4.28 3.05 1.42
C ILE A 126 4.13 1.60 0.97
N LEU A 127 2.90 1.10 0.83
CA LEU A 127 2.67 -0.30 0.44
C LEU A 127 2.98 -0.58 -1.03
N PRO A 128 2.68 0.31 -2.01
CA PRO A 128 3.01 0.09 -3.41
C PRO A 128 4.50 0.15 -3.74
N ALA A 129 5.30 0.80 -2.89
CA ALA A 129 6.74 0.98 -3.08
C ALA A 129 7.52 -0.32 -2.97
#